data_212b01818c0e614f1971cb8da81c7890
#
_entry.id   212b01818c0e614f1971cb8da81c7890
#
_cell.length_a   1.000
_cell.length_b   1.000
_cell.length_c   1.000
_cell.angle_alpha   90.00
_cell.angle_beta   90.00
_cell.angle_gamma   90.00
#
_symmetry.space_group_name_H-M   'P 1'
#
loop_
_entity.id
_entity.type
_entity.pdbx_description
1 polymer ?
#
loop_
_entity_poly.entity_id
_entity_poly.type
_entity_poly.pdbx_seq_one_letter_code
_entity_poly.pdbx_strand_id
1 'polypeptide(L)'
;HVMLGTRGYSVHDERRIALYLLNNMLGGPGMSARLNLSLREKNGLVYTVESTFAAFSTTGMWSTYFGCDPQDVERCISLVRKELNRFINTPLTDEEITAAKRQIKGQIGIACDSRESFALDFGKSFLHYGWEKDITNLFEQIDKITARDIQQVAKDLFAEEKLTTLIYK
;
A
#
# COMPACT_ATOMS: atom_id res chain seq x y z
N HIS A 1 19.34 5.02 4.29
CA HIS A 1 18.16 4.17 4.14
C HIS A 1 17.14 4.51 5.23
N VAL A 2 15.90 4.73 4.85
CA VAL A 2 14.83 5.11 5.78
C VAL A 2 13.63 4.21 5.59
N MET A 3 13.04 3.78 6.70
CA MET A 3 11.79 3.04 6.71
C MET A 3 10.82 3.66 7.72
N LEU A 4 9.61 3.96 7.28
CA LEU A 4 8.48 4.28 8.16
C LEU A 4 7.52 3.12 8.14
N GLY A 5 7.04 2.70 9.30
CA GLY A 5 6.14 1.55 9.38
C GLY A 5 5.17 1.62 10.55
N THR A 6 4.11 0.84 10.43
CA THR A 6 3.09 0.66 11.46
C THR A 6 2.51 -0.75 11.38
N ARG A 7 1.78 -1.16 12.43
CA ARG A 7 0.98 -2.39 12.37
C ARG A 7 -0.16 -2.21 11.38
N GLY A 8 -0.38 -3.22 10.56
CA GLY A 8 -1.50 -3.31 9.63
C GLY A 8 -2.54 -4.33 10.08
N TYR A 9 -3.45 -4.67 9.17
CA TYR A 9 -4.52 -5.63 9.41
C TYR A 9 -4.06 -7.06 9.15
N SER A 10 -4.66 -8.02 9.87
CA SER A 10 -4.45 -9.45 9.64
C SER A 10 -5.14 -9.93 8.34
N VAL A 11 -4.85 -11.17 7.93
CA VAL A 11 -5.50 -11.77 6.75
C VAL A 11 -7.01 -11.97 6.93
N HIS A 12 -7.49 -12.01 8.19
CA HIS A 12 -8.91 -12.19 8.52
C HIS A 12 -9.68 -10.87 8.63
N ASP A 13 -9.00 -9.73 8.60
CA ASP A 13 -9.64 -8.41 8.69
C ASP A 13 -10.05 -7.94 7.29
N GLU A 14 -11.34 -7.67 7.09
CA GLU A 14 -11.87 -7.22 5.80
C GLU A 14 -11.27 -5.88 5.33
N ARG A 15 -10.87 -5.01 6.27
CA ARG A 15 -10.24 -3.71 5.97
C ARG A 15 -8.89 -3.85 5.26
N ARG A 16 -8.27 -5.05 5.29
CA ARG A 16 -7.01 -5.30 4.57
C ARG A 16 -7.11 -5.01 3.08
N ILE A 17 -8.29 -5.20 2.46
CA ILE A 17 -8.48 -4.96 1.03
C ILE A 17 -8.41 -3.46 0.73
N ALA A 18 -9.03 -2.63 1.58
CA ALA A 18 -8.92 -1.18 1.47
C ALA A 18 -7.47 -0.70 1.72
N LEU A 19 -6.76 -1.30 2.68
CA LEU A 19 -5.33 -1.02 2.90
C LEU A 19 -4.48 -1.44 1.70
N TYR A 20 -4.79 -2.56 1.08
CA TYR A 20 -4.08 -3.02 -0.12
C TYR A 20 -4.24 -2.03 -1.29
N LEU A 21 -5.47 -1.53 -1.50
CA LEU A 21 -5.74 -0.49 -2.50
C LEU A 21 -5.01 0.83 -2.16
N LEU A 22 -5.10 1.28 -0.90
CA LEU A 22 -4.41 2.48 -0.41
C LEU A 22 -2.89 2.37 -0.60
N ASN A 23 -2.30 1.22 -0.23
CA ASN A 23 -0.87 0.96 -0.41
C ASN A 23 -0.45 1.03 -1.88
N ASN A 24 -1.26 0.49 -2.78
CA ASN A 24 -1.00 0.55 -4.22
C ASN A 24 -0.98 1.99 -4.74
N MET A 25 -1.92 2.83 -4.31
CA MET A 25 -1.97 4.25 -4.66
C MET A 25 -0.78 5.03 -4.08
N LEU A 26 -0.33 4.65 -2.89
CA LEU A 26 0.70 5.38 -2.15
C LEU A 26 2.10 5.12 -2.69
N GLY A 27 2.50 3.86 -2.80
CA GLY A 27 3.84 3.46 -3.21
C GLY A 27 3.88 2.09 -3.87
N GLY A 28 2.79 1.68 -4.54
CA GLY A 28 2.74 0.47 -5.34
C GLY A 28 3.58 0.55 -6.62
N PRO A 29 3.66 -0.54 -7.39
CA PRO A 29 4.41 -0.58 -8.63
C PRO A 29 3.80 0.37 -9.67
N GLY A 30 4.56 1.35 -10.08
CA GLY A 30 4.17 2.32 -11.09
C GLY A 30 4.65 3.73 -10.80
N MET A 31 4.96 4.47 -11.86
CA MET A 31 5.48 5.83 -11.75
C MET A 31 4.43 6.83 -11.24
N SER A 32 3.15 6.49 -11.33
CA SER A 32 2.04 7.32 -10.86
C SER A 32 1.74 7.22 -9.35
N ALA A 33 2.41 6.32 -8.63
CA ALA A 33 2.27 6.20 -7.19
C ALA A 33 2.64 7.53 -6.49
N ARG A 34 1.85 7.95 -5.50
CA ARG A 34 1.96 9.29 -4.89
C ARG A 34 3.34 9.57 -4.29
N LEU A 35 3.95 8.59 -3.63
CA LEU A 35 5.31 8.74 -3.08
C LEU A 35 6.35 8.87 -4.18
N ASN A 36 6.23 8.09 -5.27
CA ASN A 36 7.13 8.21 -6.40
C ASN A 36 7.04 9.60 -7.04
N LEU A 37 5.83 10.08 -7.29
CA LEU A 37 5.61 11.44 -7.80
C LEU A 37 6.15 12.52 -6.84
N SER A 38 5.94 12.35 -5.52
CA SER A 38 6.32 13.35 -4.54
C SER A 38 7.82 13.40 -4.29
N LEU A 39 8.47 12.25 -4.04
CA LEU A 39 9.87 12.20 -3.63
C LEU A 39 10.83 12.14 -4.81
N ARG A 40 10.48 11.38 -5.86
CA ARG A 40 11.37 11.13 -6.99
C ARG A 40 11.11 12.13 -8.12
N GLU A 41 9.92 12.12 -8.71
CA GLU A 41 9.66 12.88 -9.96
C GLU A 41 9.68 14.39 -9.75
N LYS A 42 9.04 14.89 -8.67
CA LYS A 42 8.93 16.33 -8.39
C LYS A 42 10.13 16.91 -7.66
N ASN A 43 10.78 16.15 -6.83
CA ASN A 43 11.83 16.64 -5.95
C ASN A 43 13.21 16.03 -6.22
N GLY A 44 13.33 14.90 -6.93
CA GLY A 44 14.60 14.26 -7.25
C GLY A 44 15.40 13.80 -6.03
N LEU A 45 14.74 13.53 -4.90
CA LEU A 45 15.39 13.26 -3.62
C LEU A 45 15.75 11.80 -3.41
N VAL A 46 15.08 10.89 -4.12
CA VAL A 46 15.25 9.45 -3.94
C VAL A 46 15.40 8.76 -5.28
N TYR A 47 16.20 7.71 -5.33
CA TYR A 47 16.30 6.84 -6.49
C TYR A 47 15.12 5.84 -6.52
N THR A 48 14.79 5.28 -5.37
CA THR A 48 13.67 4.36 -5.22
C THR A 48 12.84 4.73 -3.98
N VAL A 49 11.54 4.55 -4.10
CA VAL A 49 10.60 4.62 -2.99
C VAL A 49 9.48 3.63 -3.25
N GLU A 50 9.17 2.85 -2.25
CA GLU A 50 8.12 1.83 -2.32
C GLU A 50 7.37 1.73 -1.01
N SER A 51 6.14 1.27 -1.06
CA SER A 51 5.40 0.88 0.13
C SER A 51 4.89 -0.54 0.01
N THR A 52 4.93 -1.25 1.11
CA THR A 52 4.54 -2.65 1.19
C THR A 52 3.52 -2.85 2.30
N PHE A 53 2.62 -3.78 2.07
CA PHE A 53 1.70 -4.27 3.08
C PHE A 53 1.74 -5.80 3.10
N ALA A 54 2.05 -6.35 4.26
CA ALA A 54 2.04 -7.78 4.53
C ALA A 54 1.00 -8.09 5.60
N ALA A 55 0.06 -8.98 5.29
CA ALA A 55 -0.93 -9.49 6.23
C ALA A 55 -0.52 -10.89 6.72
N PHE A 56 -0.57 -11.10 8.03
CA PHE A 56 -0.28 -12.36 8.70
C PHE A 56 -1.55 -12.87 9.38
N SER A 57 -1.53 -14.08 9.95
CA SER A 57 -2.70 -14.69 10.58
C SER A 57 -3.29 -13.87 11.74
N THR A 58 -2.46 -13.23 12.55
CA THR A 58 -2.87 -12.50 13.75
C THR A 58 -2.68 -10.99 13.66
N THR A 59 -1.89 -10.49 12.69
CA THR A 59 -1.53 -9.08 12.55
C THR A 59 -1.19 -8.75 11.10
N GLY A 60 -0.79 -7.54 10.83
CA GLY A 60 -0.19 -7.12 9.58
C GLY A 60 0.91 -6.09 9.81
N MET A 61 1.64 -5.77 8.77
CA MET A 61 2.65 -4.71 8.76
C MET A 61 2.51 -3.91 7.48
N TRP A 62 2.43 -2.61 7.62
CA TRP A 62 2.60 -1.67 6.53
C TRP A 62 3.91 -0.92 6.72
N SER A 63 4.66 -0.71 5.65
CA SER A 63 5.86 0.11 5.67
C SER A 63 6.09 0.82 4.34
N THR A 64 6.76 1.96 4.39
CA THR A 64 7.37 2.59 3.23
C THR A 64 8.87 2.69 3.44
N TYR A 65 9.60 2.42 2.37
CA TYR A 65 11.07 2.46 2.32
C TYR A 65 11.53 3.40 1.23
N PHE A 66 12.61 4.13 1.49
CA PHE A 66 13.32 4.91 0.49
C PHE A 66 14.81 5.05 0.85
N GLY A 67 15.63 5.27 -0.20
CA GLY A 67 17.04 5.64 -0.07
C GLY A 67 17.24 7.07 -0.54
N CYS A 68 17.93 7.90 0.24
CA CYS A 68 18.25 9.29 -0.07
C CYS A 68 19.62 9.68 0.51
N ASP A 69 20.10 10.85 0.13
CA ASP A 69 21.28 11.43 0.75
C ASP A 69 21.02 11.76 2.23
N PRO A 70 22.04 11.64 3.11
CA PRO A 70 21.87 11.89 4.55
C PRO A 70 21.29 13.26 4.91
N GLN A 71 21.61 14.29 4.11
CA GLN A 71 21.12 15.65 4.30
C GLN A 71 19.63 15.81 3.96
N ASP A 72 19.06 14.92 3.14
CA ASP A 72 17.67 15.00 2.67
C ASP A 72 16.70 14.13 3.47
N VAL A 73 17.19 13.38 4.46
CA VAL A 73 16.37 12.44 5.26
C VAL A 73 15.12 13.11 5.85
N GLU A 74 15.30 14.21 6.56
CA GLU A 74 14.18 14.91 7.21
C GLU A 74 13.17 15.48 6.21
N ARG A 75 13.66 15.96 5.07
CA ARG A 75 12.82 16.45 3.98
C ARG A 75 12.01 15.33 3.36
N CYS A 76 12.63 14.18 3.12
CA CYS A 76 11.94 12.99 2.60
C CYS A 76 10.87 12.48 3.57
N ILE A 77 11.18 12.37 4.87
CA ILE A 77 10.21 11.99 5.92
C ILE A 77 9.03 12.96 5.93
N SER A 78 9.27 14.25 5.86
CA SER A 78 8.22 15.28 5.82
C SER A 78 7.31 15.12 4.60
N LEU A 79 7.87 14.83 3.42
CA LEU A 79 7.09 14.57 2.21
C LEU A 79 6.26 13.30 2.31
N VAL A 80 6.81 12.20 2.86
CA VAL A 80 6.04 10.98 3.13
C VAL A 80 4.86 11.30 4.05
N ARG A 81 5.10 11.94 5.19
CA ARG A 81 4.05 12.32 6.14
C ARG A 81 2.99 13.21 5.50
N LYS A 82 3.39 14.13 4.62
CA LYS A 82 2.46 14.98 3.87
C LYS A 82 1.51 14.15 2.99
N GLU A 83 2.01 13.14 2.28
CA GLU A 83 1.16 12.27 1.46
C GLU A 83 0.25 11.38 2.33
N LEU A 84 0.73 10.85 3.45
CA LEU A 84 -0.10 10.12 4.41
C LEU A 84 -1.23 10.99 4.97
N ASN A 85 -0.91 12.23 5.38
CA ASN A 85 -1.88 13.19 5.90
C ASN A 85 -2.92 13.61 4.86
N ARG A 86 -2.61 13.60 3.56
CA ARG A 86 -3.61 13.82 2.50
C ARG A 86 -4.68 12.74 2.50
N PHE A 87 -4.31 11.46 2.65
CA PHE A 87 -5.29 10.39 2.76
C PHE A 87 -6.13 10.45 4.03
N ILE A 88 -5.55 10.94 5.14
CA ILE A 88 -6.27 11.15 6.41
C ILE A 88 -7.30 12.27 6.27
N ASN A 89 -6.91 13.42 5.69
CA ASN A 89 -7.67 14.66 5.77
C ASN A 89 -8.56 14.92 4.56
N THR A 90 -8.22 14.35 3.40
CA THR A 90 -8.92 14.63 2.13
C THR A 90 -9.46 13.34 1.55
N PRO A 91 -10.78 13.17 1.45
CA PRO A 91 -11.37 12.04 0.75
C PRO A 91 -10.91 12.01 -0.72
N LEU A 92 -10.77 10.81 -1.27
CA LEU A 92 -10.55 10.63 -2.71
C LEU A 92 -11.77 11.07 -3.49
N THR A 93 -11.55 11.60 -4.69
CA THR A 93 -12.62 11.81 -5.66
C THR A 93 -13.08 10.48 -6.27
N ASP A 94 -14.27 10.47 -6.86
CA ASP A 94 -14.81 9.28 -7.55
C ASP A 94 -13.91 8.86 -8.72
N GLU A 95 -13.27 9.81 -9.37
CA GLU A 95 -12.32 9.57 -10.45
C GLU A 95 -11.04 8.90 -9.93
N GLU A 96 -10.48 9.39 -8.82
CA GLU A 96 -9.27 8.83 -8.21
C GLU A 96 -9.49 7.38 -7.76
N ILE A 97 -10.60 7.10 -7.08
CA ILE A 97 -10.87 5.74 -6.60
C ILE A 97 -11.19 4.78 -7.75
N THR A 98 -11.90 5.24 -8.78
CA THR A 98 -12.19 4.43 -9.97
C THR A 98 -10.92 4.09 -10.73
N ALA A 99 -10.02 5.06 -10.91
CA ALA A 99 -8.73 4.84 -11.55
C ALA A 99 -7.85 3.85 -10.74
N ALA A 100 -7.81 3.99 -9.40
CA ALA A 100 -7.07 3.10 -8.52
C ALA A 100 -7.58 1.66 -8.59
N LYS A 101 -8.90 1.45 -8.57
CA LYS A 101 -9.51 0.12 -8.70
C LYS A 101 -9.18 -0.52 -10.05
N ARG A 102 -9.25 0.24 -11.13
CA ARG A 102 -8.89 -0.26 -12.48
C ARG A 102 -7.42 -0.66 -12.53
N GLN A 103 -6.54 0.16 -11.99
CA GLN A 103 -5.10 -0.09 -11.98
C GLN A 103 -4.76 -1.37 -11.22
N ILE A 104 -5.25 -1.54 -9.99
CA ILE A 104 -4.94 -2.71 -9.16
C ILE A 104 -5.51 -4.01 -9.76
N LYS A 105 -6.72 -3.96 -10.32
CA LYS A 105 -7.31 -5.12 -11.02
C LYS A 105 -6.48 -5.51 -12.25
N GLY A 106 -5.99 -4.55 -13.02
CA GLY A 106 -5.08 -4.80 -14.14
C GLY A 106 -3.78 -5.46 -13.69
N GLN A 107 -3.18 -4.99 -12.60
CA GLN A 107 -1.96 -5.56 -12.03
C GLN A 107 -2.19 -7.00 -11.53
N ILE A 108 -3.31 -7.26 -10.85
CA ILE A 108 -3.68 -8.61 -10.41
C ILE A 108 -3.87 -9.54 -11.62
N GLY A 109 -4.56 -9.07 -12.67
CA GLY A 109 -4.74 -9.83 -13.90
C GLY A 109 -3.41 -10.24 -14.53
N ILE A 110 -2.49 -9.29 -14.71
CA ILE A 110 -1.13 -9.57 -15.24
C ILE A 110 -0.36 -10.55 -14.34
N ALA A 111 -0.45 -10.40 -13.01
CA ALA A 111 0.22 -11.30 -12.07
C ALA A 111 -0.34 -12.74 -12.17
N CYS A 112 -1.62 -12.91 -12.52
CA CYS A 112 -2.24 -14.22 -12.69
C CYS A 112 -1.79 -14.95 -13.97
N ASP A 113 -1.25 -14.23 -14.96
CA ASP A 113 -0.67 -14.83 -16.18
C ASP A 113 0.59 -15.65 -15.87
N SER A 114 1.30 -15.32 -14.79
CA SER A 114 2.41 -16.12 -14.29
C SER A 114 1.90 -17.36 -13.55
N ARG A 115 1.80 -18.48 -14.25
CA ARG A 115 1.29 -19.76 -13.71
C ARG A 115 2.06 -20.24 -12.49
N GLU A 116 3.37 -20.06 -12.48
CA GLU A 116 4.23 -20.44 -11.35
C GLU A 116 3.91 -19.60 -10.10
N SER A 117 3.89 -18.28 -10.22
CA SER A 117 3.54 -17.38 -9.12
C SER A 117 2.13 -17.64 -8.61
N PHE A 118 1.18 -17.89 -9.52
CA PHE A 118 -0.20 -18.21 -9.16
C PHE A 118 -0.27 -19.54 -8.37
N ALA A 119 0.43 -20.59 -8.83
CA ALA A 119 0.43 -21.89 -8.16
C ALA A 119 1.05 -21.81 -6.76
N LEU A 120 2.15 -21.08 -6.60
CA LEU A 120 2.79 -20.88 -5.31
C LEU A 120 1.89 -20.10 -4.33
N ASP A 121 1.27 -19.02 -4.79
CA ASP A 121 0.35 -18.22 -4.00
C ASP A 121 -0.91 -19.01 -3.59
N PHE A 122 -1.46 -19.80 -4.53
CA PHE A 122 -2.59 -20.67 -4.26
C PHE A 122 -2.22 -21.72 -3.22
N GLY A 123 -1.12 -22.44 -3.44
CA GLY A 123 -0.66 -23.49 -2.51
C GLY A 123 -0.39 -22.95 -1.11
N LYS A 124 0.24 -21.76 -1.02
CA LYS A 124 0.49 -21.08 0.25
C LYS A 124 -0.82 -20.69 0.96
N SER A 125 -1.76 -20.10 0.24
CA SER A 125 -3.05 -19.70 0.82
C SER A 125 -3.87 -20.89 1.28
N PHE A 126 -3.88 -21.97 0.48
CA PHE A 126 -4.58 -23.19 0.83
C PHE A 126 -3.95 -23.90 2.04
N LEU A 127 -2.61 -24.02 2.05
CA LEU A 127 -1.88 -24.68 3.14
C LEU A 127 -2.04 -23.94 4.49
N HIS A 128 -1.98 -22.61 4.47
CA HIS A 128 -2.01 -21.82 5.71
C HIS A 128 -3.42 -21.50 6.19
N TYR A 129 -4.38 -21.35 5.30
CA TYR A 129 -5.69 -20.81 5.63
C TYR A 129 -6.86 -21.67 5.13
N GLY A 130 -6.61 -22.70 4.33
CA GLY A 130 -7.66 -23.49 3.68
C GLY A 130 -8.44 -22.73 2.61
N TRP A 131 -7.91 -21.60 2.12
CA TRP A 131 -8.61 -20.76 1.16
C TRP A 131 -8.25 -21.10 -0.28
N GLU A 132 -9.27 -21.23 -1.10
CA GLU A 132 -9.11 -21.19 -2.54
C GLU A 132 -8.92 -19.73 -3.01
N LYS A 133 -8.01 -19.53 -3.97
CA LYS A 133 -7.77 -18.21 -4.53
C LYS A 133 -8.88 -17.88 -5.54
N ASP A 134 -9.88 -17.15 -5.08
CA ASP A 134 -10.98 -16.65 -5.91
C ASP A 134 -10.72 -15.18 -6.31
N ILE A 135 -10.26 -15.02 -7.55
CA ILE A 135 -9.95 -13.68 -8.12
C ILE A 135 -11.23 -12.90 -8.37
N THR A 136 -12.33 -13.57 -8.73
CA THR A 136 -13.62 -12.92 -8.99
C THR A 136 -14.13 -12.29 -7.70
N ASN A 137 -14.13 -13.05 -6.61
CA ASN A 137 -14.49 -12.53 -5.30
C ASN A 137 -13.58 -11.38 -4.85
N LEU A 138 -12.27 -11.47 -5.10
CA LEU A 138 -11.34 -10.37 -4.80
C LEU A 138 -11.70 -9.10 -5.58
N PHE A 139 -12.04 -9.22 -6.86
CA PHE A 139 -12.45 -8.08 -7.67
C PHE A 139 -13.75 -7.45 -7.18
N GLU A 140 -14.73 -8.26 -6.78
CA GLU A 140 -15.97 -7.77 -6.16
C GLU A 140 -15.71 -7.03 -4.84
N GLN A 141 -14.80 -7.53 -4.01
CA GLN A 141 -14.39 -6.85 -2.79
C GLN A 141 -13.73 -5.50 -3.09
N ILE A 142 -12.83 -5.44 -4.09
CA ILE A 142 -12.21 -4.18 -4.53
C ILE A 142 -13.28 -3.20 -5.04
N ASP A 143 -14.29 -3.68 -5.77
CA ASP A 143 -15.36 -2.82 -6.29
C ASP A 143 -16.23 -2.19 -5.20
N LYS A 144 -16.41 -2.88 -4.09
CA LYS A 144 -17.19 -2.39 -2.93
C LYS A 144 -16.47 -1.30 -2.12
N ILE A 145 -15.14 -1.15 -2.25
CA ILE A 145 -14.37 -0.16 -1.49
C ILE A 145 -14.80 1.25 -1.88
N THR A 146 -15.04 2.09 -0.89
CA THR A 146 -15.40 3.51 -1.06
C THR A 146 -14.23 4.43 -0.70
N ALA A 147 -14.30 5.69 -1.12
CA ALA A 147 -13.34 6.72 -0.69
C ALA A 147 -13.31 6.89 0.83
N ARG A 148 -14.46 6.66 1.49
CA ARG A 148 -14.58 6.71 2.95
C ARG A 148 -13.83 5.56 3.63
N ASP A 149 -13.86 4.36 3.05
CA ASP A 149 -13.13 3.21 3.59
C ASP A 149 -11.62 3.44 3.52
N ILE A 150 -11.12 3.98 2.41
CA ILE A 150 -9.71 4.37 2.25
C ILE A 150 -9.32 5.42 3.29
N GLN A 151 -10.13 6.46 3.47
CA GLN A 151 -9.86 7.50 4.45
C GLN A 151 -9.87 6.95 5.88
N GLN A 152 -10.81 6.06 6.22
CA GLN A 152 -10.88 5.44 7.53
C GLN A 152 -9.63 4.59 7.83
N VAL A 153 -9.19 3.78 6.88
CA VAL A 153 -7.94 3.01 6.99
C VAL A 153 -6.74 3.94 7.19
N ALA A 154 -6.67 5.04 6.45
CA ALA A 154 -5.59 6.02 6.63
C ALA A 154 -5.60 6.64 8.04
N LYS A 155 -6.75 7.01 8.57
CA LYS A 155 -6.90 7.52 9.95
C LYS A 155 -6.51 6.48 10.99
N ASP A 156 -6.88 5.22 10.74
CA ASP A 156 -6.59 4.13 11.67
C ASP A 156 -5.08 3.84 11.78
N LEU A 157 -4.35 3.95 10.68
CA LEU A 157 -2.97 3.44 10.60
C LEU A 157 -1.90 4.53 10.55
N PHE A 158 -2.17 5.67 9.93
CA PHE A 158 -1.14 6.64 9.59
C PHE A 158 -1.08 7.84 10.55
N ALA A 159 -1.82 7.80 11.66
CA ALA A 159 -1.66 8.79 12.73
C ALA A 159 -0.20 8.81 13.20
N GLU A 160 0.33 10.01 13.47
CA GLU A 160 1.76 10.21 13.69
C GLU A 160 2.32 9.37 14.84
N GLU A 161 1.56 9.22 15.90
CA GLU A 161 1.90 8.44 17.09
C GLU A 161 1.96 6.91 16.85
N LYS A 162 1.42 6.45 15.72
CA LYS A 162 1.44 5.03 15.34
C LYS A 162 2.62 4.66 14.44
N LEU A 163 3.28 5.66 13.88
CA LEU A 163 4.38 5.45 12.94
C LEU A 163 5.72 5.32 13.66
N THR A 164 6.41 4.24 13.37
CA THR A 164 7.81 4.05 13.77
C THR A 164 8.71 4.39 12.59
N THR A 165 9.75 5.18 12.83
CA THR A 165 10.75 5.55 11.83
C THR A 165 12.08 4.90 12.18
N LEU A 166 12.67 4.18 11.22
CA LEU A 166 14.00 3.62 11.29
C LEU A 166 14.88 4.34 10.26
N ILE A 167 16.02 4.85 10.72
CA ILE A 167 17.02 5.51 9.88
C ILE A 167 18.32 4.72 10.03
N TYR A 168 18.82 4.20 8.92
CA TYR A 168 20.10 3.52 8.84
C TYR A 168 21.06 4.38 7.99
N LYS A 169 22.17 4.80 8.61
CA LYS A 169 23.21 5.64 8.02
C LYS A 169 24.40 4.81 7.58
#